data_a844a296d1295d311570e1e7673b1528
#
_entry.id   a844a296d1295d311570e1e7673b1528
#
_cell.length_a   1.000
_cell.length_b   1.000
_cell.length_c   1.000
_cell.angle_alpha   90.00
_cell.angle_beta   90.00
_cell.angle_gamma   90.00
#
_symmetry.space_group_name_H-M   'P 1'
#
loop_
_entity.id
_entity.type
_entity.pdbx_description
1 polymer ?
#
loop_
_entity_poly.entity_id
_entity_poly.type
_entity_poly.pdbx_seq_one_letter_code
_entity_poly.pdbx_strand_id
1 'polypeptide(L)'
;FTGVRIAASAAQGIAFAADLPVVPVSTLAALAGGAMRDADASHVMAALDARMDVVYWGVYTRDTGGLPALQGRETVAAPAAVAVPDGDGWIAAGSGWAAYAEQLMPRAGERLVRVLPDLEPRAYDVALIGADRFARGEVGHAGDAVPVYLRAQVVRTPAASISPQRRTDRKQGNCTNNR
;
A
#
# COMPACT_ATOMS: atom_id res chain seq x y z
N PHE A 1 2.61 -2.59 -10.44
CA PHE A 1 3.98 -2.89 -10.04
C PHE A 1 5.03 -2.29 -10.97
N THR A 2 4.95 -2.58 -12.27
CA THR A 2 5.92 -2.07 -13.28
C THR A 2 5.80 -0.56 -13.46
N GLY A 3 4.59 -0.01 -13.55
CA GLY A 3 4.36 1.42 -13.77
C GLY A 3 4.96 2.32 -12.69
N VAL A 4 4.85 1.93 -11.42
CA VAL A 4 5.44 2.69 -10.30
C VAL A 4 6.97 2.72 -10.39
N ARG A 5 7.60 1.62 -10.80
CA ARG A 5 9.06 1.57 -10.99
C ARG A 5 9.52 2.44 -12.14
N ILE A 6 8.80 2.40 -13.27
CA ILE A 6 9.10 3.24 -14.43
C ILE A 6 8.99 4.71 -14.05
N ALA A 7 7.90 5.11 -13.37
CA ALA A 7 7.69 6.48 -12.92
C ALA A 7 8.79 6.95 -11.96
N ALA A 8 9.13 6.12 -10.95
CA ALA A 8 10.21 6.43 -10.01
C ALA A 8 11.57 6.56 -10.72
N SER A 9 11.90 5.63 -11.64
CA SER A 9 13.16 5.69 -12.39
C SER A 9 13.23 6.93 -13.32
N ALA A 10 12.12 7.31 -13.94
CA ALA A 10 12.07 8.52 -14.76
C ALA A 10 12.27 9.78 -13.89
N ALA A 11 11.57 9.90 -12.77
CA ALA A 11 11.74 11.01 -11.83
C ALA A 11 13.18 11.08 -11.29
N GLN A 12 13.74 9.93 -10.92
CA GLN A 12 15.13 9.81 -10.45
C GLN A 12 16.13 10.27 -11.51
N GLY A 13 15.97 9.83 -12.76
CA GLY A 13 16.86 10.21 -13.86
C GLY A 13 16.82 11.71 -14.17
N ILE A 14 15.61 12.31 -14.17
CA ILE A 14 15.44 13.76 -14.38
C ILE A 14 16.08 14.55 -13.23
N ALA A 15 15.78 14.17 -11.99
CA ALA A 15 16.30 14.82 -10.80
C ALA A 15 17.83 14.74 -10.74
N PHE A 16 18.41 13.57 -11.03
CA PHE A 16 19.85 13.37 -11.07
C PHE A 16 20.53 14.22 -12.14
N ALA A 17 19.96 14.26 -13.37
CA ALA A 17 20.55 15.01 -14.49
C ALA A 17 20.51 16.52 -14.27
N ALA A 18 19.51 17.02 -13.55
CA ALA A 18 19.28 18.45 -13.32
C ALA A 18 19.71 18.92 -11.91
N ASP A 19 20.31 18.04 -11.10
CA ASP A 19 20.66 18.28 -9.69
C ASP A 19 19.47 18.81 -8.86
N LEU A 20 18.29 18.20 -9.06
CA LEU A 20 17.06 18.59 -8.39
C LEU A 20 16.76 17.67 -7.20
N PRO A 21 16.19 18.19 -6.12
CA PRO A 21 15.66 17.35 -5.04
C PRO A 21 14.40 16.62 -5.49
N VAL A 22 14.09 15.50 -4.81
CA VAL A 22 12.86 14.74 -5.00
C VAL A 22 11.99 14.79 -3.74
N VAL A 23 10.66 14.73 -3.95
CA VAL A 23 9.69 14.67 -2.87
C VAL A 23 8.85 13.42 -3.06
N PRO A 24 8.96 12.40 -2.18
CA PRO A 24 8.12 11.23 -2.26
C PRO A 24 6.69 11.56 -1.79
N VAL A 25 5.69 11.17 -2.59
CA VAL A 25 4.27 11.30 -2.26
C VAL A 25 3.59 9.95 -2.32
N SER A 26 2.86 9.61 -1.27
CA SER A 26 2.10 8.37 -1.25
C SER A 26 0.96 8.39 -2.26
N THR A 27 0.75 7.26 -2.94
CA THR A 27 -0.39 7.05 -3.84
C THR A 27 -1.72 7.14 -3.09
N LEU A 28 -1.79 6.65 -1.84
CA LEU A 28 -2.98 6.77 -1.00
C LEU A 28 -3.23 8.22 -0.57
N ALA A 29 -2.17 8.98 -0.29
CA ALA A 29 -2.29 10.41 0.00
C ALA A 29 -2.82 11.19 -1.22
N ALA A 30 -2.30 10.90 -2.42
CA ALA A 30 -2.81 11.51 -3.65
C ALA A 30 -4.28 11.17 -3.90
N LEU A 31 -4.69 9.93 -3.65
CA LEU A 31 -6.10 9.51 -3.73
C LEU A 31 -6.98 10.27 -2.73
N ALA A 32 -6.53 10.40 -1.48
CA ALA A 32 -7.24 11.16 -0.46
C ALA A 32 -7.33 12.65 -0.81
N GLY A 33 -6.26 13.24 -1.36
CA GLY A 33 -6.25 14.61 -1.86
C GLY A 33 -7.28 14.84 -2.96
N GLY A 34 -7.39 13.90 -3.90
CA GLY A 34 -8.42 13.92 -4.94
C GLY A 34 -9.84 13.90 -4.36
N ALA A 35 -10.10 13.04 -3.37
CA ALA A 35 -11.40 12.98 -2.69
C ALA A 35 -11.71 14.27 -1.93
N MET A 36 -10.73 14.86 -1.27
CA MET A 36 -10.87 16.13 -0.55
C MET A 36 -11.21 17.29 -1.48
N ARG A 37 -10.61 17.31 -2.66
CA ARG A 37 -10.85 18.35 -3.65
C ARG A 37 -12.17 18.17 -4.40
N ASP A 38 -12.46 16.95 -4.89
CA ASP A 38 -13.60 16.69 -5.77
C ASP A 38 -14.92 16.51 -5.02
N ALA A 39 -14.89 16.08 -3.77
CA ALA A 39 -16.06 15.83 -2.94
C ALA A 39 -16.12 16.67 -1.66
N ASP A 40 -15.24 17.65 -1.51
CA ASP A 40 -15.10 18.48 -0.32
C ASP A 40 -14.99 17.67 1.00
N ALA A 41 -14.28 16.54 0.92
CA ALA A 41 -14.11 15.64 2.04
C ALA A 41 -13.17 16.21 3.11
N SER A 42 -13.58 16.16 4.38
CA SER A 42 -12.66 16.45 5.52
C SER A 42 -11.98 15.19 6.04
N HIS A 43 -12.60 14.02 5.83
CA HIS A 43 -12.14 12.73 6.34
C HIS A 43 -12.22 11.68 5.23
N VAL A 44 -11.13 10.98 4.95
CA VAL A 44 -11.05 10.01 3.85
C VAL A 44 -10.47 8.68 4.32
N MET A 45 -11.18 7.60 4.04
CA MET A 45 -10.66 6.24 4.08
C MET A 45 -10.25 5.84 2.67
N ALA A 46 -8.95 5.93 2.38
CA ALA A 46 -8.38 5.57 1.07
C ALA A 46 -8.07 4.08 1.01
N ALA A 47 -8.57 3.39 -0.01
CA ALA A 47 -8.31 1.97 -0.24
C ALA A 47 -8.03 1.68 -1.71
N LEU A 48 -6.90 1.04 -2.00
CA LEU A 48 -6.58 0.52 -3.32
C LEU A 48 -6.49 -1.00 -3.30
N ASP A 49 -7.03 -1.65 -4.32
CA ASP A 49 -6.91 -3.10 -4.49
C ASP A 49 -5.43 -3.48 -4.66
N ALA A 50 -4.89 -4.22 -3.70
CA ALA A 50 -3.51 -4.71 -3.73
C ALA A 50 -3.40 -6.15 -4.26
N ARG A 51 -4.50 -6.69 -4.85
CA ARG A 51 -4.65 -8.08 -5.30
C ARG A 51 -4.49 -9.10 -4.17
N MET A 52 -4.83 -10.37 -4.44
CA MET A 52 -4.65 -11.50 -3.51
C MET A 52 -5.34 -11.25 -2.16
N ASP A 53 -6.58 -10.79 -2.22
CA ASP A 53 -7.49 -10.56 -1.08
C ASP A 53 -6.94 -9.61 -0.01
N VAL A 54 -6.16 -8.61 -0.44
CA VAL A 54 -5.69 -7.54 0.44
C VAL A 54 -5.86 -6.16 -0.21
N VAL A 55 -5.92 -5.13 0.63
CA VAL A 55 -6.00 -3.72 0.23
C VAL A 55 -4.81 -2.95 0.77
N TYR A 56 -4.34 -1.96 0.00
CA TYR A 56 -3.58 -0.84 0.55
C TYR A 56 -4.57 0.08 1.24
N TRP A 57 -4.31 0.42 2.48
CA TRP A 57 -5.22 1.18 3.34
C TRP A 57 -4.53 2.36 3.99
N GLY A 58 -5.19 3.51 3.98
CA GLY A 58 -4.77 4.72 4.68
C GLY A 58 -5.96 5.56 5.11
N VAL A 59 -5.86 6.16 6.28
CA VAL A 59 -6.87 7.06 6.85
C VAL A 59 -6.30 8.46 6.87
N TYR A 60 -7.05 9.43 6.34
CA TYR A 60 -6.59 10.79 6.19
C TYR A 60 -7.63 11.79 6.68
N THR A 61 -7.16 12.87 7.28
CA THR A 61 -7.95 14.05 7.58
C THR A 61 -7.41 15.24 6.81
N ARG A 62 -8.25 16.22 6.50
CA ARG A 62 -7.82 17.46 5.86
C ARG A 62 -7.08 18.32 6.89
N ASP A 63 -5.87 18.73 6.59
CA ASP A 63 -5.11 19.65 7.41
C ASP A 63 -5.56 21.12 7.21
N THR A 64 -4.93 22.06 7.91
CA THR A 64 -5.22 23.49 7.81
C THR A 64 -4.86 24.10 6.45
N GLY A 65 -3.97 23.45 5.69
CA GLY A 65 -3.61 23.81 4.32
C GLY A 65 -4.54 23.22 3.26
N GLY A 66 -5.53 22.42 3.67
CA GLY A 66 -6.47 21.75 2.76
C GLY A 66 -5.94 20.44 2.18
N LEU A 67 -4.79 19.95 2.64
CA LEU A 67 -4.11 18.77 2.15
C LEU A 67 -4.36 17.52 3.03
N PRO A 68 -4.13 16.31 2.50
CA PRO A 68 -4.34 15.08 3.26
C PRO A 68 -3.24 14.85 4.31
N ALA A 69 -3.62 14.83 5.58
CA ALA A 69 -2.78 14.45 6.71
C ALA A 69 -3.08 13.01 7.12
N LEU A 70 -2.07 12.15 7.07
CA LEU A 70 -2.18 10.73 7.42
C LEU A 70 -2.47 10.55 8.91
N GLN A 71 -3.48 9.76 9.23
CA GLN A 71 -3.80 9.33 10.59
C GLN A 71 -3.20 7.95 10.86
N GLY A 72 -2.18 7.90 11.69
CA GLY A 72 -1.45 6.66 11.97
C GLY A 72 -0.47 6.27 10.87
N ARG A 73 -0.67 5.12 10.23
CA ARG A 73 0.21 4.61 9.16
C ARG A 73 -0.58 3.98 8.03
N GLU A 74 -0.01 4.02 6.83
CA GLU A 74 -0.50 3.23 5.71
C GLU A 74 -0.16 1.75 5.92
N THR A 75 -1.06 0.87 5.50
CA THR A 75 -0.92 -0.58 5.69
C THR A 75 -1.35 -1.35 4.44
N VAL A 76 -0.95 -2.62 4.38
CA VAL A 76 -1.56 -3.62 3.51
C VAL A 76 -2.15 -4.70 4.40
N ALA A 77 -3.43 -4.98 4.25
CA ALA A 77 -4.15 -5.91 5.10
C ALA A 77 -5.33 -6.56 4.37
N ALA A 78 -5.81 -7.68 4.90
CA ALA A 78 -7.11 -8.21 4.47
C ALA A 78 -8.21 -7.16 4.76
N PRO A 79 -9.22 -7.01 3.89
CA PRO A 79 -10.31 -6.03 4.08
C PRO A 79 -11.01 -6.17 5.43
N ALA A 80 -11.14 -7.40 5.92
CA ALA A 80 -11.72 -7.69 7.25
C ALA A 80 -10.84 -7.23 8.42
N ALA A 81 -9.55 -6.94 8.21
CA ALA A 81 -8.58 -6.60 9.25
C ALA A 81 -8.15 -5.12 9.26
N VAL A 82 -8.63 -4.29 8.32
CA VAL A 82 -8.29 -2.87 8.30
C VAL A 82 -8.82 -2.15 9.55
N ALA A 83 -8.07 -1.18 10.04
CA ALA A 83 -8.52 -0.35 11.14
C ALA A 83 -9.47 0.73 10.59
N VAL A 84 -10.76 0.61 10.91
CA VAL A 84 -11.76 1.63 10.61
C VAL A 84 -11.72 2.69 11.71
N PRO A 85 -11.58 3.98 11.38
CA PRO A 85 -11.56 5.04 12.38
C PRO A 85 -12.92 5.25 13.04
N ASP A 86 -12.92 5.85 14.21
CA ASP A 86 -14.13 6.32 14.88
C ASP A 86 -14.63 7.64 14.27
N GLY A 87 -15.86 8.04 14.68
CA GLY A 87 -16.52 9.25 14.19
C GLY A 87 -17.23 9.05 12.86
N ASP A 88 -17.91 10.09 12.41
CA ASP A 88 -18.79 10.11 11.24
C ASP A 88 -18.26 11.05 10.15
N GLY A 89 -18.92 11.10 9.01
CA GLY A 89 -18.58 12.02 7.92
C GLY A 89 -17.42 11.57 7.06
N TRP A 90 -17.11 10.26 7.06
CA TRP A 90 -16.03 9.69 6.26
C TRP A 90 -16.44 9.50 4.80
N ILE A 91 -15.53 9.80 3.88
CA ILE A 91 -15.63 9.43 2.48
C ILE A 91 -14.69 8.25 2.21
N ALA A 92 -15.23 7.22 1.60
CA ALA A 92 -14.49 6.07 1.10
C ALA A 92 -13.98 6.36 -0.31
N ALA A 93 -12.71 6.17 -0.61
CA ALA A 93 -12.14 6.47 -1.92
C ALA A 93 -11.22 5.35 -2.44
N GLY A 94 -11.36 5.02 -3.73
CA GLY A 94 -10.49 4.15 -4.50
C GLY A 94 -10.98 2.73 -4.72
N SER A 95 -10.29 2.02 -5.61
CA SER A 95 -10.66 0.71 -6.16
C SER A 95 -10.84 -0.42 -5.14
N GLY A 96 -10.22 -0.31 -3.96
CA GLY A 96 -10.40 -1.28 -2.88
C GLY A 96 -11.85 -1.34 -2.37
N TRP A 97 -12.57 -0.22 -2.40
CA TRP A 97 -13.96 -0.16 -1.99
C TRP A 97 -14.91 -0.83 -2.98
N ALA A 98 -14.58 -0.82 -4.28
CA ALA A 98 -15.33 -1.59 -5.28
C ALA A 98 -15.01 -3.08 -5.17
N ALA A 99 -13.72 -3.44 -5.11
CA ALA A 99 -13.27 -4.83 -5.15
C ALA A 99 -13.71 -5.64 -3.91
N TYR A 100 -13.82 -4.97 -2.75
CA TYR A 100 -14.10 -5.63 -1.46
C TYR A 100 -15.28 -4.98 -0.73
N ALA A 101 -16.29 -4.51 -1.46
CA ALA A 101 -17.46 -3.82 -0.91
C ALA A 101 -18.17 -4.65 0.18
N GLU A 102 -18.37 -5.94 -0.06
CA GLU A 102 -19.05 -6.85 0.88
C GLU A 102 -18.35 -6.96 2.25
N GLN A 103 -17.04 -6.72 2.30
CA GLN A 103 -16.25 -6.80 3.52
C GLN A 103 -16.04 -5.42 4.17
N LEU A 104 -15.82 -4.38 3.37
CA LEU A 104 -15.50 -3.05 3.87
C LEU A 104 -16.73 -2.24 4.27
N MET A 105 -17.82 -2.31 3.48
CA MET A 105 -19.04 -1.53 3.74
C MET A 105 -19.68 -1.82 5.10
N PRO A 106 -19.86 -3.10 5.52
CA PRO A 106 -20.44 -3.38 6.84
C PRO A 106 -19.54 -2.92 8.00
N ARG A 107 -18.23 -2.88 7.80
CA ARG A 107 -17.27 -2.43 8.83
C ARG A 107 -17.28 -0.92 9.02
N ALA A 108 -17.36 -0.18 7.93
CA ALA A 108 -17.44 1.28 7.98
C ALA A 108 -18.84 1.75 8.41
N GLY A 109 -19.90 1.02 8.02
CA GLY A 109 -21.27 1.26 8.45
C GLY A 109 -21.74 2.68 8.17
N GLU A 110 -22.49 3.23 9.11
CA GLU A 110 -23.08 4.58 9.03
C GLU A 110 -22.05 5.72 9.11
N ARG A 111 -20.78 5.42 9.38
CA ARG A 111 -19.70 6.42 9.38
C ARG A 111 -19.46 7.00 7.99
N LEU A 112 -19.82 6.25 6.93
CA LEU A 112 -19.65 6.67 5.54
C LEU A 112 -20.80 7.57 5.10
N VAL A 113 -20.45 8.75 4.60
CA VAL A 113 -21.40 9.65 3.92
C VAL A 113 -21.39 9.48 2.40
N ARG A 114 -20.28 8.98 1.84
CA ARG A 114 -20.12 8.77 0.39
C ARG A 114 -19.04 7.75 0.09
N VAL A 115 -19.20 7.04 -1.06
CA VAL A 115 -18.19 6.12 -1.60
C VAL A 115 -17.83 6.58 -3.02
N LEU A 116 -16.53 6.67 -3.30
CA LEU A 116 -15.95 7.08 -4.58
C LEU A 116 -15.05 5.94 -5.11
N PRO A 117 -15.63 4.81 -5.56
CA PRO A 117 -14.87 3.61 -5.87
C PRO A 117 -13.99 3.75 -7.12
N ASP A 118 -14.41 4.62 -8.06
CA ASP A 118 -13.73 4.84 -9.33
C ASP A 118 -12.73 6.01 -9.27
N LEU A 119 -12.55 6.62 -8.10
CA LEU A 119 -11.57 7.67 -7.94
C LEU A 119 -10.16 7.07 -7.98
N GLU A 120 -9.32 7.63 -8.83
CA GLU A 120 -7.94 7.23 -9.00
C GLU A 120 -6.96 8.31 -8.49
N PRO A 121 -5.76 7.93 -8.04
CA PRO A 121 -4.69 8.89 -7.73
C PRO A 121 -4.29 9.66 -9.00
N ARG A 122 -4.21 10.98 -8.90
CA ARG A 122 -3.87 11.85 -10.04
C ARG A 122 -2.54 12.54 -9.81
N ALA A 123 -1.80 12.76 -10.91
CA ALA A 123 -0.53 13.50 -10.88
C ALA A 123 -0.69 14.94 -10.34
N TYR A 124 -1.86 15.56 -10.55
CA TYR A 124 -2.19 16.86 -9.99
C TYR A 124 -2.12 16.87 -8.45
N ASP A 125 -2.74 15.88 -7.80
CA ASP A 125 -2.75 15.76 -6.34
C ASP A 125 -1.35 15.42 -5.79
N VAL A 126 -0.58 14.62 -6.53
CA VAL A 126 0.84 14.37 -6.23
C VAL A 126 1.63 15.69 -6.26
N ALA A 127 1.40 16.54 -7.29
CA ALA A 127 2.11 17.81 -7.42
C ALA A 127 1.75 18.80 -6.30
N LEU A 128 0.48 18.90 -5.92
CA LEU A 128 0.04 19.77 -4.83
C LEU A 128 0.67 19.37 -3.49
N ILE A 129 0.58 18.08 -3.14
CA ILE A 129 1.18 17.55 -1.90
C ILE A 129 2.70 17.71 -1.95
N GLY A 130 3.31 17.43 -3.10
CA GLY A 130 4.76 17.58 -3.30
C GLY A 130 5.22 19.02 -3.15
N ALA A 131 4.50 20.00 -3.69
CA ALA A 131 4.82 21.42 -3.59
C ALA A 131 4.77 21.91 -2.13
N ASP A 132 3.78 21.51 -1.37
CA ASP A 132 3.67 21.85 0.05
C ASP A 132 4.82 21.23 0.88
N ARG A 133 5.13 19.96 0.66
CA ARG A 133 6.26 19.29 1.31
C ARG A 133 7.59 19.92 0.93
N PHE A 134 7.76 20.29 -0.34
CA PHE A 134 8.94 21.01 -0.81
C PHE A 134 9.09 22.34 -0.08
N ALA A 135 8.01 23.12 0.05
CA ALA A 135 8.03 24.40 0.77
C ALA A 135 8.40 24.25 2.25
N ARG A 136 8.11 23.08 2.84
CA ARG A 136 8.51 22.73 4.22
C ARG A 136 9.93 22.14 4.32
N GLY A 137 10.64 21.98 3.21
CA GLY A 137 11.97 21.39 3.18
C GLY A 137 11.99 19.85 3.32
N GLU A 138 10.85 19.18 3.16
CA GLU A 138 10.74 17.72 3.20
C GLU A 138 11.17 17.12 1.85
N VAL A 139 12.46 17.22 1.54
CA VAL A 139 13.04 16.79 0.27
C VAL A 139 14.10 15.70 0.49
N GLY A 140 14.31 14.87 -0.51
CA GLY A 140 15.38 13.88 -0.58
C GLY A 140 16.25 14.06 -1.81
N HIS A 141 17.27 13.23 -1.93
CA HIS A 141 18.14 13.18 -3.11
C HIS A 141 17.51 12.33 -4.22
N ALA A 142 17.95 12.52 -5.46
CA ALA A 142 17.49 11.71 -6.58
C ALA A 142 17.63 10.19 -6.32
N GLY A 143 18.70 9.76 -5.63
CA GLY A 143 18.91 8.36 -5.23
C GLY A 143 17.84 7.79 -4.29
N ASP A 144 17.13 8.65 -3.56
CA ASP A 144 16.10 8.25 -2.59
C ASP A 144 14.72 8.06 -3.23
N ALA A 145 14.58 8.37 -4.54
CA ALA A 145 13.33 8.19 -5.28
C ALA A 145 13.03 6.71 -5.56
N VAL A 146 12.78 5.95 -4.51
CA VAL A 146 12.46 4.52 -4.59
C VAL A 146 11.01 4.26 -4.14
N PRO A 147 10.30 3.31 -4.80
CA PRO A 147 8.95 2.95 -4.39
C PRO A 147 8.94 2.35 -2.97
N VAL A 148 7.98 2.78 -2.15
CA VAL A 148 7.73 2.17 -0.84
C VAL A 148 6.86 0.93 -1.01
N TYR A 149 7.37 -0.23 -0.61
CA TYR A 149 6.65 -1.49 -0.69
C TYR A 149 6.03 -1.83 0.67
N LEU A 150 4.75 -1.53 0.84
CA LEU A 150 4.00 -1.91 2.04
C LEU A 150 3.81 -3.43 2.16
N ARG A 151 3.91 -4.14 1.03
CA ARG A 151 3.81 -5.59 0.97
C ARG A 151 5.19 -6.22 0.99
N ALA A 152 5.59 -6.80 2.12
CA ALA A 152 6.90 -7.43 2.31
C ALA A 152 7.06 -8.79 1.58
N GLN A 153 5.95 -9.50 1.24
CA GLN A 153 5.99 -10.82 0.58
C GLN A 153 5.16 -10.81 -0.70
N VAL A 154 5.83 -10.73 -1.84
CA VAL A 154 5.22 -10.86 -3.18
C VAL A 154 5.16 -12.32 -3.65
N VAL A 155 5.91 -13.23 -3.03
CA VAL A 155 5.96 -14.65 -3.39
C VAL A 155 5.62 -15.50 -2.18
N ARG A 156 4.53 -16.28 -2.27
CA ARG A 156 4.33 -17.43 -1.38
C ARG A 156 5.35 -18.50 -1.78
N THR A 157 6.34 -18.73 -0.97
CA THR A 157 7.15 -19.95 -1.09
C THR A 157 6.23 -21.11 -0.78
N PRO A 158 6.02 -22.09 -1.70
CA PRO A 158 5.27 -23.30 -1.37
C PRO A 158 5.92 -23.93 -0.14
N ALA A 159 5.13 -24.29 0.86
CA ALA A 159 5.62 -25.06 1.99
C ALA A 159 6.24 -26.35 1.44
N ALA A 160 7.55 -26.51 1.62
CA ALA A 160 8.24 -27.72 1.25
C ALA A 160 7.64 -28.86 2.07
N SER A 161 6.92 -29.77 1.40
CA SER A 161 6.47 -31.02 1.99
C SER A 161 7.71 -31.90 2.20
N ILE A 162 8.31 -31.81 3.37
CA ILE A 162 9.35 -32.73 3.79
C ILE A 162 8.66 -34.05 4.12
N SER A 163 8.61 -34.94 3.14
CA SER A 163 8.27 -36.34 3.40
C SER A 163 9.44 -36.99 4.15
N PRO A 164 9.25 -37.60 5.33
CA PRO A 164 10.32 -38.28 6.01
C PRO A 164 10.73 -39.52 5.20
N GLN A 165 11.95 -39.52 4.68
CA GLN A 165 12.53 -40.72 4.08
C GLN A 165 12.66 -41.78 5.16
N ARG A 166 11.94 -42.89 5.00
CA ARG A 166 12.11 -44.11 5.79
C ARG A 166 13.55 -44.61 5.59
N ARG A 167 14.35 -44.52 6.63
CA ARG A 167 15.64 -45.23 6.74
C ARG A 167 15.34 -46.72 6.75
N THR A 168 15.64 -47.40 5.66
CA THR A 168 15.71 -48.88 5.63
C THR A 168 16.99 -49.31 6.28
N ASP A 169 16.91 -49.80 7.52
CA ASP A 169 18.01 -50.51 8.18
C ASP A 169 18.32 -51.77 7.39
N ARG A 170 19.44 -51.75 6.70
CA ARG A 170 20.06 -52.92 6.07
C ARG A 170 20.81 -53.68 7.13
N LYS A 171 20.17 -54.73 7.67
CA LYS A 171 20.85 -55.75 8.50
C LYS A 171 22.02 -56.34 7.70
N GLN A 172 23.25 -56.13 8.17
CA GLN A 172 24.41 -56.89 7.74
C GLN A 172 24.32 -58.27 8.37
N GLY A 173 24.18 -59.26 7.51
CA GLY A 173 24.28 -60.67 7.88
C GLY A 173 25.73 -61.02 8.19
N ASN A 174 25.90 -61.60 9.36
CA ASN A 174 27.10 -62.21 9.86
C ASN A 174 27.40 -63.48 9.06
N CYS A 175 28.51 -63.55 8.37
CA CYS A 175 29.05 -64.80 7.82
C CYS A 175 30.29 -65.19 8.60
N THR A 176 30.05 -66.07 9.55
CA THR A 176 31.14 -66.90 10.11
C THR A 176 31.62 -67.86 9.04
N ASN A 177 32.92 -67.88 8.79
CA ASN A 177 33.53 -69.02 8.14
C ASN A 177 34.72 -69.52 8.93
N ASN A 178 34.62 -70.80 9.20
CA ASN A 178 35.52 -71.68 9.94
C ASN A 178 36.45 -72.35 8.91
N ARG A 179 37.72 -72.18 9.03
CA ARG A 179 38.81 -73.11 8.91
C ARG A 179 40.11 -72.39 8.66
#